data_1c8732a15a4199f08398f931f59b8661
#
_entry.id   1c8732a15a4199f08398f931f59b8661
#
_cell.length_a   1.000
_cell.length_b   1.000
_cell.length_c   1.000
_cell.angle_alpha   90.00
_cell.angle_beta   90.00
_cell.angle_gamma   90.00
#
_symmetry.space_group_name_H-M   'P 1'
#
loop_
_entity.id
_entity.type
_entity.pdbx_description
1 polymer ?
#
loop_
_entity_poly.entity_id
_entity_poly.type
_entity_poly.pdbx_seq_one_letter_code
_entity_poly.pdbx_strand_id
1 'polypeptide(L)'
;MKTKSTMNTVSISWEEFKNIRPSRARKTINSVSRFFNKLKPARLFNKFIKYPYQRLTRGFSDQDAWNGDSYLAGQIAGLLRWHIKNSHGVGHPYANRESTVDEAAYFRDLDYEKYAKMFDELSNNGIALNKKWQKDFGGLTEKQYKDTMKWFANIYQGLWD
;
A
#
# COMPACT_ATOMS: atom_id res chain seq x y z
N MET A 1 33.85 30.30 16.30
CA MET A 1 33.59 30.57 14.88
C MET A 1 32.55 29.56 14.39
N LYS A 2 31.28 29.97 14.16
CA LYS A 2 30.21 29.11 13.63
C LYS A 2 30.04 29.42 12.15
N THR A 3 30.47 28.52 11.29
CA THR A 3 30.24 28.59 9.84
C THR A 3 28.78 28.28 9.56
N LYS A 4 27.99 29.30 9.16
CA LYS A 4 26.65 29.10 8.61
C LYS A 4 26.80 28.54 7.18
N SER A 5 26.44 27.28 6.99
CA SER A 5 26.20 26.69 5.66
C SER A 5 24.91 27.26 5.12
N THR A 6 24.98 28.18 4.16
CA THR A 6 23.83 28.62 3.37
C THR A 6 23.54 27.56 2.31
N MET A 7 22.51 26.72 2.51
CA MET A 7 21.94 25.93 1.43
C MET A 7 21.28 26.88 0.43
N ASN A 8 21.90 27.06 -0.74
CA ASN A 8 21.27 27.69 -1.88
C ASN A 8 20.18 26.76 -2.43
N THR A 9 18.94 26.95 -2.00
CA THR A 9 17.78 26.37 -2.65
C THR A 9 17.61 27.05 -4.01
N VAL A 10 17.96 26.35 -5.08
CA VAL A 10 17.65 26.78 -6.45
C VAL A 10 16.14 26.61 -6.65
N SER A 11 15.40 27.70 -6.49
CA SER A 11 13.97 27.73 -6.82
C SER A 11 13.80 27.90 -8.33
N ILE A 12 13.50 26.81 -9.02
CA ILE A 12 13.11 26.84 -10.44
C ILE A 12 11.73 27.50 -10.51
N SER A 13 11.57 28.56 -11.31
CA SER A 13 10.28 29.21 -11.49
C SER A 13 9.28 28.27 -12.21
N TRP A 14 7.97 28.45 -11.93
CA TRP A 14 6.92 27.64 -12.60
C TRP A 14 6.93 27.78 -14.12
N GLU A 15 7.36 28.93 -14.65
CA GLU A 15 7.51 29.16 -16.09
C GLU A 15 8.72 28.41 -16.68
N GLU A 16 9.84 28.31 -15.96
CA GLU A 16 10.97 27.48 -16.36
C GLU A 16 10.61 25.99 -16.35
N PHE A 17 9.83 25.54 -15.36
CA PHE A 17 9.34 24.15 -15.30
C PHE A 17 8.40 23.80 -16.47
N LYS A 18 7.55 24.74 -16.94
CA LYS A 18 6.71 24.54 -18.12
C LYS A 18 7.51 24.40 -19.41
N ASN A 19 8.64 25.08 -19.51
CA ASN A 19 9.51 25.04 -20.69
C ASN A 19 10.40 23.78 -20.75
N ILE A 20 10.48 22.99 -19.68
CA ILE A 20 11.19 21.70 -19.62
C ILE A 20 10.36 20.57 -20.27
N ARG A 21 9.20 20.85 -20.86
CA ARG A 21 8.41 19.80 -21.54
C ARG A 21 9.24 19.17 -22.66
N PRO A 22 9.48 17.86 -22.60
CA PRO A 22 10.27 17.18 -23.61
C PRO A 22 9.60 17.30 -24.99
N SER A 23 10.37 17.67 -26.01
CA SER A 23 9.95 17.69 -27.41
C SER A 23 9.36 16.31 -27.81
N ARG A 24 8.52 16.26 -28.87
CA ARG A 24 7.95 14.99 -29.39
C ARG A 24 9.02 13.92 -29.62
N ALA A 25 10.18 14.30 -30.14
CA ALA A 25 11.32 13.42 -30.35
C ALA A 25 11.85 12.83 -29.02
N ARG A 26 11.95 13.63 -27.97
CA ARG A 26 12.35 13.15 -26.63
C ARG A 26 11.32 12.20 -26.01
N LYS A 27 10.02 12.39 -26.27
CA LYS A 27 8.96 11.46 -25.83
C LYS A 27 9.09 10.10 -26.53
N THR A 28 9.38 10.09 -27.82
CA THR A 28 9.57 8.86 -28.60
C THR A 28 10.82 8.10 -28.14
N ILE A 29 11.95 8.79 -28.00
CA ILE A 29 13.21 8.21 -27.47
C ILE A 29 12.98 7.63 -26.05
N ASN A 30 12.28 8.35 -25.20
CA ASN A 30 11.95 7.87 -23.86
C ASN A 30 11.02 6.65 -23.87
N SER A 31 10.10 6.54 -24.83
CA SER A 31 9.21 5.37 -25.00
C SER A 31 10.00 4.15 -25.47
N VAL A 32 10.87 4.31 -26.45
CA VAL A 32 11.75 3.25 -26.95
C VAL A 32 12.74 2.81 -25.88
N SER A 33 13.36 3.75 -25.17
CA SER A 33 14.25 3.46 -24.05
C SER A 33 13.53 2.73 -22.91
N ARG A 34 12.27 3.08 -22.59
CA ARG A 34 11.46 2.35 -21.60
C ARG A 34 11.15 0.93 -22.06
N PHE A 35 10.88 0.71 -23.35
CA PHE A 35 10.66 -0.62 -23.89
C PHE A 35 11.90 -1.51 -23.78
N PHE A 36 13.07 -1.02 -24.23
CA PHE A 36 14.34 -1.74 -24.09
C PHE A 36 14.76 -1.91 -22.63
N ASN A 37 14.46 -0.94 -21.76
CA ASN A 37 14.68 -1.06 -20.33
C ASN A 37 13.78 -2.12 -19.65
N LYS A 38 12.59 -2.43 -20.22
CA LYS A 38 11.75 -3.56 -19.75
C LYS A 38 12.36 -4.93 -20.09
N LEU A 39 13.11 -5.02 -21.19
CA LEU A 39 13.73 -6.26 -21.69
C LEU A 39 15.13 -6.52 -21.10
N LYS A 40 15.65 -5.67 -20.21
CA LYS A 40 16.96 -5.91 -19.60
C LYS A 40 16.96 -7.23 -18.82
N PRO A 41 17.88 -8.15 -19.11
CA PRO A 41 17.95 -9.47 -18.44
C PRO A 41 18.04 -9.34 -16.91
N ALA A 42 18.67 -8.27 -16.40
CA ALA A 42 18.74 -7.98 -14.96
C ALA A 42 17.34 -7.70 -14.34
N ARG A 43 16.39 -7.09 -15.08
CA ARG A 43 15.03 -6.88 -14.58
C ARG A 43 14.22 -8.17 -14.54
N LEU A 44 14.37 -9.02 -15.55
CA LEU A 44 13.74 -10.33 -15.59
C LEU A 44 14.30 -11.21 -14.47
N PHE A 45 15.61 -11.24 -14.29
CA PHE A 45 16.26 -11.92 -13.18
C PHE A 45 15.76 -11.44 -11.82
N ASN A 46 15.71 -10.11 -11.61
CA ASN A 46 15.19 -9.56 -10.36
C ASN A 46 13.72 -9.98 -10.13
N LYS A 47 12.86 -9.87 -11.15
CA LYS A 47 11.43 -10.16 -11.04
C LYS A 47 11.14 -11.64 -10.79
N PHE A 48 11.84 -12.55 -11.48
CA PHE A 48 11.50 -13.99 -11.48
C PHE A 48 12.36 -14.81 -10.53
N ILE A 49 13.53 -14.33 -10.13
CA ILE A 49 14.46 -15.08 -9.28
C ILE A 49 14.75 -14.32 -7.99
N LYS A 50 15.32 -13.11 -8.06
CA LYS A 50 15.79 -12.38 -6.88
C LYS A 50 14.65 -12.03 -5.93
N TYR A 51 13.58 -11.41 -6.41
CA TYR A 51 12.48 -10.98 -5.54
C TYR A 51 11.69 -12.15 -4.93
N PRO A 52 11.31 -13.20 -5.67
CA PRO A 52 10.74 -14.39 -5.06
C PRO A 52 11.64 -15.04 -4.02
N TYR A 53 12.95 -15.19 -4.29
CA TYR A 53 13.91 -15.72 -3.34
C TYR A 53 13.98 -14.85 -2.06
N GLN A 54 14.03 -13.53 -2.20
CA GLN A 54 14.02 -12.62 -1.04
C GLN A 54 12.74 -12.75 -0.20
N ARG A 55 11.58 -12.88 -0.85
CA ARG A 55 10.29 -13.09 -0.12
C ARG A 55 10.29 -14.42 0.64
N LEU A 56 10.84 -15.49 0.06
CA LEU A 56 10.96 -16.79 0.72
C LEU A 56 11.90 -16.77 1.92
N THR A 57 12.99 -16.01 1.85
CA THR A 57 14.05 -16.05 2.89
C THR A 57 13.86 -15.02 3.99
N ARG A 58 13.28 -13.86 3.71
CA ARG A 58 13.12 -12.75 4.67
C ARG A 58 11.71 -12.15 4.73
N GLY A 59 10.73 -12.75 4.02
CA GLY A 59 9.33 -12.31 4.01
C GLY A 59 9.00 -11.14 3.10
N PHE A 60 9.98 -10.39 2.58
CA PHE A 60 9.79 -9.25 1.67
C PHE A 60 10.98 -9.12 0.71
N SER A 61 10.74 -8.50 -0.43
CA SER A 61 11.78 -8.17 -1.42
C SER A 61 12.24 -6.72 -1.30
N ASP A 62 13.35 -6.38 -1.95
CA ASP A 62 13.81 -4.98 -2.06
C ASP A 62 12.75 -4.08 -2.72
N GLN A 63 11.97 -4.63 -3.67
CA GLN A 63 10.87 -3.91 -4.31
C GLN A 63 9.74 -3.61 -3.32
N ASP A 64 9.42 -4.57 -2.45
CA ASP A 64 8.38 -4.42 -1.43
C ASP A 64 8.79 -3.38 -0.38
N ALA A 65 10.07 -3.32 -0.04
CA ALA A 65 10.62 -2.32 0.88
C ALA A 65 10.50 -0.88 0.36
N TRP A 66 10.53 -0.67 -0.96
CA TRP A 66 10.32 0.65 -1.57
C TRP A 66 8.86 1.12 -1.50
N ASN A 67 7.91 0.17 -1.48
CA ASN A 67 6.47 0.42 -1.38
C ASN A 67 5.94 -0.25 -0.11
N GLY A 68 6.64 -0.07 1.00
CA GLY A 68 6.38 -0.80 2.24
C GLY A 68 4.97 -0.62 2.78
N ASP A 69 4.41 0.56 2.66
CA ASP A 69 3.04 0.89 3.03
C ASP A 69 2.00 0.09 2.21
N SER A 70 2.13 0.13 0.88
CA SER A 70 1.26 -0.62 -0.03
C SER A 70 1.42 -2.14 0.14
N TYR A 71 2.67 -2.61 0.32
CA TYR A 71 2.94 -4.02 0.56
C TYR A 71 2.30 -4.51 1.86
N LEU A 72 2.51 -3.78 2.97
CA LEU A 72 1.93 -4.13 4.27
C LEU A 72 0.40 -4.10 4.25
N ALA A 73 -0.21 -3.10 3.60
CA ALA A 73 -1.64 -3.04 3.43
C ALA A 73 -2.19 -4.29 2.71
N GLY A 74 -1.55 -4.73 1.62
CA GLY A 74 -1.92 -5.96 0.92
C GLY A 74 -1.76 -7.22 1.76
N GLN A 75 -0.72 -7.31 2.60
CA GLN A 75 -0.53 -8.44 3.53
C GLN A 75 -1.63 -8.47 4.60
N ILE A 76 -2.01 -7.32 5.16
CA ILE A 76 -3.10 -7.22 6.14
C ILE A 76 -4.43 -7.66 5.50
N ALA A 77 -4.74 -7.20 4.29
CA ALA A 77 -5.95 -7.63 3.57
C ALA A 77 -5.99 -9.15 3.36
N GLY A 78 -4.86 -9.74 2.97
CA GLY A 78 -4.71 -11.19 2.81
C GLY A 78 -4.89 -11.94 4.12
N LEU A 79 -4.31 -11.45 5.22
CA LEU A 79 -4.42 -12.04 6.55
C LEU A 79 -5.87 -12.02 7.06
N LEU A 80 -6.57 -10.91 6.92
CA LEU A 80 -8.00 -10.81 7.32
C LEU A 80 -8.86 -11.83 6.59
N ARG A 81 -8.68 -12.00 5.27
CA ARG A 81 -9.40 -13.02 4.50
C ARG A 81 -9.01 -14.43 4.86
N TRP A 82 -7.74 -14.65 5.23
CA TRP A 82 -7.30 -15.95 5.72
C TRP A 82 -8.02 -16.30 7.03
N HIS A 83 -8.16 -15.34 7.96
CA HIS A 83 -8.89 -15.53 9.21
C HIS A 83 -10.37 -15.86 8.99
N ILE A 84 -11.06 -15.20 8.05
CA ILE A 84 -12.45 -15.53 7.69
C ILE A 84 -12.60 -17.01 7.32
N LYS A 85 -11.61 -17.55 6.59
CA LYS A 85 -11.67 -18.94 6.09
C LYS A 85 -11.23 -19.99 7.09
N ASN A 86 -10.30 -19.68 7.98
CA ASN A 86 -9.54 -20.67 8.74
C ASN A 86 -9.67 -20.50 10.26
N SER A 87 -10.15 -19.37 10.76
CA SER A 87 -10.30 -19.14 12.19
C SER A 87 -11.70 -19.57 12.66
N HIS A 88 -11.74 -20.49 13.60
CA HIS A 88 -12.98 -20.96 14.23
C HIS A 88 -13.28 -20.24 15.56
N GLY A 89 -12.31 -19.45 16.07
CA GLY A 89 -12.47 -18.69 17.29
C GLY A 89 -13.00 -17.27 17.04
N VAL A 90 -13.57 -16.66 18.06
CA VAL A 90 -13.99 -15.27 18.08
C VAL A 90 -13.08 -14.54 19.06
N GLY A 91 -12.03 -13.91 18.52
CA GLY A 91 -11.08 -13.13 19.30
C GLY A 91 -11.67 -11.79 19.80
N HIS A 92 -10.99 -11.19 20.76
CA HIS A 92 -11.26 -9.82 21.18
C HIS A 92 -11.19 -8.84 19.97
N PRO A 93 -12.11 -7.86 19.79
CA PRO A 93 -13.14 -7.44 20.76
C PRO A 93 -14.51 -8.11 20.57
N TYR A 94 -14.66 -9.08 19.67
CA TYR A 94 -15.97 -9.66 19.33
C TYR A 94 -16.48 -10.62 20.41
N ALA A 95 -15.60 -11.29 21.11
CA ALA A 95 -15.94 -12.23 22.20
C ALA A 95 -16.67 -11.57 23.39
N ASN A 96 -16.56 -10.25 23.54
CA ASN A 96 -17.18 -9.51 24.66
C ASN A 96 -18.60 -8.98 24.34
N ARG A 97 -19.15 -9.31 23.17
CA ARG A 97 -20.53 -8.96 22.81
C ARG A 97 -21.48 -9.96 23.50
N GLU A 98 -22.62 -9.49 24.01
CA GLU A 98 -23.72 -10.33 24.56
C GLU A 98 -24.44 -11.10 23.44
N SER A 99 -23.68 -11.73 22.55
CA SER A 99 -24.20 -12.47 21.40
C SER A 99 -23.70 -13.91 21.46
N THR A 100 -24.38 -14.78 20.76
CA THR A 100 -23.89 -16.16 20.57
C THR A 100 -22.55 -16.17 19.83
N VAL A 101 -21.77 -17.24 19.96
CA VAL A 101 -20.47 -17.38 19.28
C VAL A 101 -20.64 -17.25 17.76
N ASP A 102 -21.73 -17.80 17.21
CA ASP A 102 -22.01 -17.75 15.77
C ASP A 102 -22.32 -16.31 15.29
N GLU A 103 -23.11 -15.56 16.06
CA GLU A 103 -23.39 -14.15 15.76
C GLU A 103 -22.12 -13.29 15.86
N ALA A 104 -21.31 -13.52 16.88
CA ALA A 104 -20.04 -12.82 17.04
C ALA A 104 -19.07 -13.13 15.88
N ALA A 105 -18.99 -14.39 15.43
CA ALA A 105 -18.21 -14.79 14.27
C ALA A 105 -18.73 -14.14 12.98
N TYR A 106 -20.03 -14.09 12.78
CA TYR A 106 -20.64 -13.43 11.62
C TYR A 106 -20.30 -11.92 11.56
N PHE A 107 -20.41 -11.19 12.68
CA PHE A 107 -20.05 -9.76 12.71
C PHE A 107 -18.54 -9.55 12.52
N ARG A 108 -17.70 -10.42 13.06
CA ARG A 108 -16.26 -10.42 12.80
C ARG A 108 -15.97 -10.53 11.31
N ASP A 109 -16.57 -11.52 10.65
CA ASP A 109 -16.31 -11.80 9.23
C ASP A 109 -16.77 -10.66 8.33
N LEU A 110 -17.91 -10.02 8.64
CA LEU A 110 -18.36 -8.81 7.95
C LEU A 110 -17.37 -7.64 8.09
N ASP A 111 -16.90 -7.40 9.30
CA ASP A 111 -15.92 -6.36 9.55
C ASP A 111 -14.59 -6.68 8.85
N TYR A 112 -14.10 -7.92 8.95
CA TYR A 112 -12.86 -8.34 8.31
C TYR A 112 -12.91 -8.17 6.79
N GLU A 113 -14.00 -8.58 6.14
CA GLU A 113 -14.16 -8.39 4.69
C GLU A 113 -14.25 -6.91 4.30
N LYS A 114 -14.98 -6.11 5.06
CA LYS A 114 -15.07 -4.66 4.87
C LYS A 114 -13.69 -4.00 4.94
N TYR A 115 -12.92 -4.29 5.98
CA TYR A 115 -11.61 -3.67 6.17
C TYR A 115 -10.54 -4.27 5.28
N ALA A 116 -10.64 -5.55 4.90
CA ALA A 116 -9.78 -6.14 3.87
C ALA A 116 -9.90 -5.37 2.54
N LYS A 117 -11.13 -5.01 2.12
CA LYS A 117 -11.35 -4.15 0.94
C LYS A 117 -10.72 -2.76 1.09
N MET A 118 -10.76 -2.17 2.28
CA MET A 118 -10.10 -0.88 2.53
C MET A 118 -8.58 -1.00 2.48
N PHE A 119 -8.01 -2.08 3.00
CA PHE A 119 -6.57 -2.34 2.88
C PHE A 119 -6.14 -2.67 1.45
N ASP A 120 -6.97 -3.36 0.64
CA ASP A 120 -6.71 -3.51 -0.79
C ASP A 120 -6.71 -2.17 -1.52
N GLU A 121 -7.68 -1.30 -1.21
CA GLU A 121 -7.75 0.04 -1.80
C GLU A 121 -6.52 0.87 -1.42
N LEU A 122 -6.07 0.80 -0.16
CA LEU A 122 -4.85 1.44 0.32
C LEU A 122 -3.61 0.89 -0.39
N SER A 123 -3.54 -0.44 -0.59
CA SER A 123 -2.45 -1.10 -1.30
C SER A 123 -2.34 -0.70 -2.76
N ASN A 124 -3.49 -0.55 -3.45
CA ASN A 124 -3.54 -0.28 -4.89
C ASN A 124 -3.46 1.21 -5.22
N ASN A 125 -4.17 2.04 -4.48
CA ASN A 125 -4.45 3.44 -4.83
C ASN A 125 -3.97 4.43 -3.76
N GLY A 126 -3.60 3.97 -2.57
CA GLY A 126 -3.10 4.81 -1.48
C GLY A 126 -4.17 5.72 -0.87
N ILE A 127 -3.74 6.88 -0.37
CA ILE A 127 -4.62 7.90 0.21
C ILE A 127 -4.92 8.95 -0.85
N ALA A 128 -6.22 9.21 -1.07
CA ALA A 128 -6.68 10.20 -2.03
C ALA A 128 -6.45 11.63 -1.50
N LEU A 129 -5.81 12.48 -2.31
CA LEU A 129 -5.50 13.88 -1.95
C LEU A 129 -6.76 14.73 -1.77
N ASN A 130 -7.84 14.42 -2.50
CA ASN A 130 -9.13 15.09 -2.40
C ASN A 130 -10.24 14.23 -3.04
N LYS A 131 -11.51 14.68 -2.92
CA LYS A 131 -12.67 13.96 -3.46
C LYS A 131 -12.63 13.75 -4.98
N LYS A 132 -12.07 14.70 -5.73
CA LYS A 132 -11.91 14.56 -7.18
C LYS A 132 -10.91 13.47 -7.51
N TRP A 133 -9.76 13.48 -6.83
CA TRP A 133 -8.75 12.44 -6.97
C TRP A 133 -9.33 11.06 -6.67
N GLN A 134 -10.08 10.93 -5.56
CA GLN A 134 -10.72 9.67 -5.17
C GLN A 134 -11.66 9.14 -6.26
N LYS A 135 -12.45 10.03 -6.89
CA LYS A 135 -13.37 9.66 -7.98
C LYS A 135 -12.64 9.21 -9.24
N ASP A 136 -11.54 9.87 -9.60
CA ASP A 136 -10.83 9.66 -10.86
C ASP A 136 -9.82 8.50 -10.78
N PHE A 137 -9.21 8.26 -9.61
CA PHE A 137 -8.08 7.33 -9.42
C PHE A 137 -8.28 6.34 -8.28
N GLY A 138 -9.33 6.46 -7.49
CA GLY A 138 -9.55 5.66 -6.29
C GLY A 138 -8.75 6.17 -5.07
N GLY A 139 -8.57 5.30 -4.09
CA GLY A 139 -7.87 5.57 -2.84
C GLY A 139 -8.79 5.93 -1.69
N LEU A 140 -8.29 5.78 -0.46
CA LEU A 140 -9.02 6.13 0.75
C LEU A 140 -8.96 7.63 1.02
N THR A 141 -10.04 8.23 1.48
CA THR A 141 -9.97 9.56 2.10
C THR A 141 -9.14 9.49 3.38
N GLU A 142 -8.59 10.62 3.81
CA GLU A 142 -7.83 10.70 5.06
C GLU A 142 -8.64 10.20 6.28
N LYS A 143 -9.95 10.50 6.30
CA LYS A 143 -10.85 10.00 7.34
C LYS A 143 -10.97 8.48 7.30
N GLN A 144 -11.25 7.90 6.13
CA GLN A 144 -11.35 6.44 5.96
C GLN A 144 -10.04 5.74 6.35
N TYR A 145 -8.90 6.31 5.97
CA TYR A 145 -7.59 5.81 6.37
C TYR A 145 -7.42 5.78 7.90
N LYS A 146 -7.69 6.91 8.57
CA LYS A 146 -7.61 6.99 10.05
C LYS A 146 -8.55 6.00 10.73
N ASP A 147 -9.80 5.88 10.25
CA ASP A 147 -10.79 4.96 10.80
C ASP A 147 -10.34 3.49 10.59
N THR A 148 -9.78 3.16 9.43
CA THR A 148 -9.24 1.83 9.11
C THR A 148 -8.07 1.47 10.02
N MET A 149 -7.12 2.39 10.19
CA MET A 149 -5.96 2.15 11.06
C MET A 149 -6.35 2.04 12.53
N LYS A 150 -7.28 2.85 13.00
CA LYS A 150 -7.82 2.77 14.37
C LYS A 150 -8.53 1.43 14.60
N TRP A 151 -9.35 0.98 13.66
CA TRP A 151 -10.00 -0.32 13.75
C TRP A 151 -8.97 -1.44 13.81
N PHE A 152 -7.97 -1.44 12.90
CA PHE A 152 -6.92 -2.45 12.88
C PHE A 152 -6.13 -2.51 14.19
N ALA A 153 -5.76 -1.36 14.76
CA ALA A 153 -5.09 -1.30 16.05
C ALA A 153 -5.90 -1.97 17.18
N ASN A 154 -7.24 -1.84 17.14
CA ASN A 154 -8.12 -2.46 18.14
C ASN A 154 -8.22 -3.98 18.02
N ILE A 155 -8.11 -4.54 16.81
CA ILE A 155 -8.21 -5.99 16.59
C ILE A 155 -6.84 -6.68 16.57
N TYR A 156 -5.76 -5.92 16.49
CA TYR A 156 -4.41 -6.45 16.26
C TYR A 156 -4.01 -7.54 17.24
N GLN A 157 -4.34 -7.39 18.52
CA GLN A 157 -4.04 -8.40 19.54
C GLN A 157 -4.86 -9.69 19.35
N GLY A 158 -6.13 -9.56 18.95
CA GLY A 158 -7.03 -10.69 18.72
C GLY A 158 -6.81 -11.43 17.38
N LEU A 159 -5.88 -10.99 16.54
CA LEU A 159 -5.53 -11.72 15.32
C LEU A 159 -4.68 -12.96 15.58
N TRP A 160 -4.12 -13.11 16.79
CA TRP A 160 -3.19 -14.18 17.16
C TRP A 160 -3.79 -15.19 18.17
N ASP A 161 -5.01 -14.92 18.66
CA ASP A 161 -5.77 -15.78 19.56
C ASP A 161 -6.70 -16.70 18.75
#